data_6cd76da9de0bb1d68ca86b0db3f337ca
#
_entry.id   6cd76da9de0bb1d68ca86b0db3f337ca
#
_cell.length_a   1.000
_cell.length_b   1.000
_cell.length_c   1.000
_cell.angle_alpha   90.00
_cell.angle_beta   90.00
_cell.angle_gamma   90.00
#
_symmetry.space_group_name_H-M   'P 1'
#
loop_
_entity.id
_entity.type
_entity.pdbx_description
1 polymer ?
#
loop_
_entity_poly.entity_id
_entity_poly.type
_entity_poly.pdbx_seq_one_letter_code
_entity_poly.pdbx_strand_id
1 'polypeptide(L)'
;MSARWTSPDGLGSLEVLEVFGNDLTVVNAARVSFAKESTEFGPKDEGLINYLAKHHHESPFFHPQIRLRVKMPLFVAREWFRHTVGFSRNEVSRRYVDSDPELWTPLPEGLRARDPKLKQGSKEEPVPHADAIVEEIRTANTESLRFYKSLLERDVAPEIARAILPQGMITEFIETASLAAYARLWKLRTDPGAQREIQAYAHALEALLLPHFPVSWKALTV
;
A
#
# COMPACT_ATOMS: atom_id res chain seq x y z
N MET A 1 -17.53 -10.94 5.61
CA MET A 1 -16.95 -10.42 4.35
C MET A 1 -15.61 -9.79 4.71
N SER A 2 -14.55 -10.04 3.93
CA SER A 2 -13.26 -9.39 4.14
C SER A 2 -13.42 -7.87 3.96
N ALA A 3 -12.80 -7.07 4.83
CA ALA A 3 -12.80 -5.62 4.69
C ALA A 3 -11.93 -5.25 3.47
N ARG A 4 -12.48 -4.47 2.53
CA ARG A 4 -11.83 -4.10 1.28
C ARG A 4 -12.06 -2.63 0.96
N TRP A 5 -11.01 -1.98 0.47
CA TRP A 5 -11.05 -0.68 -0.19
C TRP A 5 -10.71 -0.86 -1.68
N THR A 6 -11.31 -0.03 -2.51
CA THR A 6 -11.02 0.05 -3.94
C THR A 6 -10.67 1.49 -4.29
N SER A 7 -9.65 1.69 -5.12
CA SER A 7 -9.26 3.02 -5.60
C SER A 7 -10.37 3.68 -6.41
N PRO A 8 -10.40 5.03 -6.51
CA PRO A 8 -11.46 5.74 -7.26
C PRO A 8 -11.57 5.33 -8.72
N ASP A 9 -10.46 4.92 -9.34
CA ASP A 9 -10.41 4.42 -10.73
C ASP A 9 -10.86 2.95 -10.87
N GLY A 10 -11.13 2.26 -9.77
CA GLY A 10 -11.54 0.86 -9.73
C GLY A 10 -10.42 -0.16 -9.99
N LEU A 11 -9.20 0.28 -10.31
CA LEU A 11 -8.09 -0.60 -10.71
C LEU A 11 -7.27 -1.09 -9.51
N GLY A 12 -7.18 -0.28 -8.47
CA GLY A 12 -6.42 -0.60 -7.27
C GLY A 12 -7.29 -1.10 -6.12
N SER A 13 -6.71 -1.86 -5.20
CA SER A 13 -7.43 -2.27 -3.98
C SER A 13 -6.50 -2.69 -2.85
N LEU A 14 -7.02 -2.58 -1.62
CA LEU A 14 -6.50 -3.23 -0.42
C LEU A 14 -7.59 -4.14 0.14
N GLU A 15 -7.27 -5.38 0.41
CA GLU A 15 -8.17 -6.37 1.01
C GLU A 15 -7.49 -7.00 2.22
N VAL A 16 -8.15 -6.94 3.39
CA VAL A 16 -7.68 -7.62 4.59
C VAL A 16 -8.03 -9.11 4.47
N LEU A 17 -7.03 -9.96 4.30
CA LEU A 17 -7.22 -11.41 4.24
C LEU A 17 -7.27 -12.01 5.63
N GLU A 18 -6.41 -11.54 6.54
CA GLU A 18 -6.28 -12.09 7.88
C GLU A 18 -5.66 -11.07 8.83
N VAL A 19 -6.14 -11.06 10.05
CA VAL A 19 -5.56 -10.29 11.16
C VAL A 19 -5.27 -11.25 12.31
N PHE A 20 -4.03 -11.29 12.75
CA PHE A 20 -3.62 -12.02 13.95
C PHE A 20 -3.39 -11.02 15.10
N GLY A 21 -4.10 -11.22 16.18
CA GLY A 21 -3.99 -10.40 17.38
C GLY A 21 -4.87 -9.13 17.37
N ASN A 22 -4.75 -8.37 18.43
CA ASN A 22 -5.46 -7.11 18.70
C ASN A 22 -4.66 -6.27 19.72
N ASP A 23 -5.23 -5.20 20.25
CA ASP A 23 -4.58 -4.37 21.28
C ASP A 23 -4.16 -5.16 22.52
N LEU A 24 -4.93 -6.17 22.94
CA LEU A 24 -4.58 -7.01 24.07
C LEU A 24 -3.33 -7.88 23.79
N THR A 25 -3.08 -8.25 22.54
CA THR A 25 -1.86 -8.95 22.13
C THR A 25 -0.62 -8.09 22.39
N VAL A 26 -0.68 -6.80 22.10
CA VAL A 26 0.41 -5.83 22.39
C VAL A 26 0.64 -5.72 23.90
N VAL A 27 -0.45 -5.59 24.65
CA VAL A 27 -0.40 -5.50 26.13
C VAL A 27 0.27 -6.72 26.74
N ASN A 28 -0.16 -7.92 26.34
CA ASN A 28 0.36 -9.15 26.92
C ASN A 28 1.80 -9.45 26.51
N ALA A 29 2.17 -9.09 25.28
CA ALA A 29 3.57 -9.15 24.85
C ALA A 29 4.48 -8.27 25.72
N ALA A 30 4.02 -7.10 26.15
CA ALA A 30 4.77 -6.24 27.08
C ALA A 30 4.75 -6.78 28.52
N ARG A 31 3.60 -7.27 29.01
CA ARG A 31 3.41 -7.72 30.39
C ARG A 31 4.16 -9.01 30.75
N VAL A 32 4.51 -9.82 29.74
CA VAL A 32 5.30 -11.06 29.98
C VAL A 32 6.61 -10.78 30.72
N SER A 33 7.21 -9.61 30.53
CA SER A 33 8.40 -9.17 31.27
C SER A 33 8.21 -9.05 32.79
N PHE A 34 6.94 -9.00 33.25
CA PHE A 34 6.56 -8.93 34.65
C PHE A 34 5.83 -10.20 35.12
N ALA A 35 5.85 -11.28 34.30
CA ALA A 35 5.09 -12.51 34.55
C ALA A 35 3.59 -12.24 34.78
N LYS A 36 3.00 -11.30 34.01
CA LYS A 36 1.59 -10.88 34.09
C LYS A 36 0.88 -11.02 32.76
N GLU A 37 -0.42 -11.23 32.83
CA GLU A 37 -1.31 -11.31 31.67
C GLU A 37 -2.60 -10.55 31.96
N SER A 38 -3.18 -9.92 30.98
CA SER A 38 -4.54 -9.36 30.99
C SER A 38 -5.45 -10.27 30.19
N THR A 39 -6.62 -10.59 30.76
CA THR A 39 -7.66 -11.37 30.09
C THR A 39 -8.66 -10.47 29.34
N GLU A 40 -8.82 -9.22 29.81
CA GLU A 40 -9.69 -8.22 29.23
C GLU A 40 -8.95 -6.89 29.08
N PHE A 41 -9.27 -6.15 28.01
CA PHE A 41 -8.68 -4.85 27.75
C PHE A 41 -9.34 -3.76 28.61
N GLY A 42 -8.54 -2.95 29.29
CA GLY A 42 -9.04 -1.88 30.16
C GLY A 42 -8.19 -0.61 30.14
N PRO A 43 -8.56 0.44 30.90
CA PRO A 43 -7.89 1.74 30.89
C PRO A 43 -6.39 1.68 31.23
N LYS A 44 -5.96 0.72 32.06
CA LYS A 44 -4.54 0.53 32.39
C LYS A 44 -3.76 -0.04 31.20
N ASP A 45 -4.42 -0.80 30.33
CA ASP A 45 -3.84 -1.38 29.13
C ASP A 45 -3.68 -0.31 28.05
N GLU A 46 -4.66 0.57 27.89
CA GLU A 46 -4.54 1.74 27.03
C GLU A 46 -3.38 2.64 27.45
N GLY A 47 -3.26 2.92 28.76
CA GLY A 47 -2.12 3.67 29.31
C GLY A 47 -0.77 3.00 29.01
N LEU A 48 -0.70 1.68 29.10
CA LEU A 48 0.52 0.92 28.77
C LEU A 48 0.86 1.04 27.27
N ILE A 49 -0.09 0.84 26.36
CA ILE A 49 0.13 0.98 24.92
C ILE A 49 0.67 2.38 24.58
N ASN A 50 0.04 3.43 25.12
CA ASN A 50 0.45 4.81 24.91
C ASN A 50 1.86 5.07 25.45
N TYR A 51 2.20 4.51 26.62
CA TYR A 51 3.54 4.59 27.18
C TYR A 51 4.57 3.92 26.28
N LEU A 52 4.31 2.69 25.82
CA LEU A 52 5.21 1.93 24.93
C LEU A 52 5.48 2.67 23.64
N ALA A 53 4.44 3.18 22.98
CA ALA A 53 4.56 3.94 21.73
C ALA A 53 5.37 5.22 21.94
N LYS A 54 5.05 6.00 22.96
CA LYS A 54 5.73 7.27 23.29
C LYS A 54 7.22 7.09 23.57
N HIS A 55 7.60 5.97 24.19
CA HIS A 55 9.00 5.67 24.54
C HIS A 55 9.70 4.76 23.55
N HIS A 56 9.12 4.54 22.35
CA HIS A 56 9.69 3.73 21.30
C HIS A 56 10.02 2.29 21.71
N HIS A 57 9.22 1.73 22.61
CA HIS A 57 9.28 0.30 22.93
C HIS A 57 8.50 -0.49 21.90
N GLU A 58 9.11 -0.69 20.72
CA GLU A 58 8.41 -1.16 19.53
C GLU A 58 8.11 -2.66 19.52
N SER A 59 8.89 -3.49 20.25
CA SER A 59 8.79 -4.95 20.14
C SER A 59 7.39 -5.52 20.40
N PRO A 60 6.55 -5.02 21.35
CA PRO A 60 5.21 -5.54 21.51
C PRO A 60 4.30 -5.34 20.29
N PHE A 61 4.54 -4.30 19.50
CA PHE A 61 3.78 -3.99 18.28
C PHE A 61 4.21 -4.81 17.07
N PHE A 62 5.26 -5.63 17.18
CA PHE A 62 5.64 -6.60 16.15
C PHE A 62 4.87 -7.92 16.24
N HIS A 63 4.22 -8.21 17.37
CA HIS A 63 3.48 -9.45 17.56
C HIS A 63 2.17 -9.51 16.74
N PRO A 64 1.32 -8.45 16.72
CA PRO A 64 0.18 -8.46 15.80
C PRO A 64 0.65 -8.46 14.35
N GLN A 65 0.02 -9.30 13.52
CA GLN A 65 0.36 -9.49 12.11
C GLN A 65 -0.90 -9.31 11.25
N ILE A 66 -0.75 -8.67 10.13
CA ILE A 66 -1.83 -8.45 9.18
C ILE A 66 -1.41 -8.95 7.81
N ARG A 67 -2.28 -9.74 7.17
CA ARG A 67 -2.11 -10.20 5.79
C ARG A 67 -3.07 -9.45 4.88
N LEU A 68 -2.51 -8.80 3.88
CA LEU A 68 -3.27 -8.07 2.86
C LEU A 68 -3.08 -8.71 1.48
N ARG A 69 -4.12 -8.61 0.64
CA ARG A 69 -3.98 -8.65 -0.81
C ARG A 69 -4.01 -7.22 -1.31
N VAL A 70 -3.03 -6.85 -2.10
CA VAL A 70 -2.82 -5.49 -2.57
C VAL A 70 -2.76 -5.49 -4.09
N LYS A 71 -3.53 -4.60 -4.72
CA LYS A 71 -3.52 -4.37 -6.16
C LYS A 71 -3.26 -2.89 -6.41
N MET A 72 -2.22 -2.56 -7.18
CA MET A 72 -1.83 -1.17 -7.44
C MET A 72 -0.96 -1.04 -8.69
N PRO A 73 -0.82 0.17 -9.29
CA PRO A 73 0.15 0.42 -10.35
C PRO A 73 1.58 0.18 -9.89
N LEU A 74 2.46 -0.31 -10.77
CA LEU A 74 3.86 -0.58 -10.46
C LEU A 74 4.60 0.64 -9.90
N PHE A 75 4.35 1.85 -10.42
CA PHE A 75 5.02 3.06 -9.91
C PHE A 75 4.65 3.34 -8.45
N VAL A 76 3.42 3.02 -8.01
CA VAL A 76 3.00 3.09 -6.59
C VAL A 76 3.61 1.95 -5.80
N ALA A 77 3.59 0.73 -6.37
CA ALA A 77 4.18 -0.44 -5.72
C ALA A 77 5.67 -0.27 -5.42
N ARG A 78 6.40 0.43 -6.29
CA ARG A 78 7.83 0.75 -6.05
C ARG A 78 8.05 1.60 -4.81
N GLU A 79 7.16 2.53 -4.51
CA GLU A 79 7.22 3.31 -3.28
C GLU A 79 6.79 2.47 -2.06
N TRP A 80 5.76 1.64 -2.21
CA TRP A 80 5.31 0.73 -1.19
C TRP A 80 6.39 -0.30 -0.82
N PHE A 81 7.09 -0.85 -1.80
CA PHE A 81 8.16 -1.85 -1.61
C PHE A 81 9.43 -1.31 -0.97
N ARG A 82 9.58 0.01 -0.85
CA ARG A 82 10.66 0.62 -0.05
C ARG A 82 10.58 0.24 1.43
N HIS A 83 9.40 -0.12 1.91
CA HIS A 83 9.19 -0.62 3.26
C HIS A 83 9.48 -2.11 3.30
N THR A 84 10.60 -2.50 3.90
CA THR A 84 11.08 -3.89 3.93
C THR A 84 11.10 -4.49 5.32
N VAL A 85 11.36 -3.67 6.35
CA VAL A 85 11.49 -4.17 7.73
C VAL A 85 10.12 -4.58 8.28
N GLY A 86 9.97 -5.87 8.56
CA GLY A 86 8.74 -6.46 9.09
C GLY A 86 7.70 -6.78 8.02
N PHE A 87 8.09 -6.81 6.72
CA PHE A 87 7.25 -7.16 5.59
C PHE A 87 7.73 -8.44 4.90
N SER A 88 6.79 -9.29 4.50
CA SER A 88 6.99 -10.43 3.61
C SER A 88 6.02 -10.33 2.45
N ARG A 89 6.49 -10.47 1.19
CA ARG A 89 5.69 -10.24 -0.03
C ARG A 89 5.90 -11.33 -1.05
N ASN A 90 4.80 -11.67 -1.73
CA ASN A 90 4.80 -12.49 -2.93
C ASN A 90 3.95 -11.80 -3.99
N GLU A 91 4.59 -11.44 -5.11
CA GLU A 91 3.99 -10.67 -6.19
C GLU A 91 3.68 -11.56 -7.39
N VAL A 92 2.60 -11.24 -8.12
CA VAL A 92 2.30 -11.85 -9.41
C VAL A 92 3.47 -11.66 -10.38
N SER A 93 3.87 -12.73 -11.04
CA SER A 93 5.01 -12.67 -11.97
C SER A 93 4.55 -12.79 -13.41
N ARG A 94 4.89 -11.79 -14.22
CA ARG A 94 4.71 -11.83 -15.69
C ARG A 94 5.61 -12.83 -16.41
N ARG A 95 6.40 -13.58 -15.68
CA ARG A 95 7.12 -14.75 -16.22
C ARG A 95 6.23 -15.98 -16.34
N TYR A 96 5.11 -16.01 -15.56
CA TYR A 96 4.25 -17.19 -15.42
C TYR A 96 2.78 -16.92 -15.76
N VAL A 97 2.41 -15.66 -15.97
CA VAL A 97 1.02 -15.26 -16.21
C VAL A 97 0.89 -14.68 -17.60
N ASP A 98 0.09 -15.35 -18.45
CA ASP A 98 -0.12 -15.00 -19.85
C ASP A 98 -1.32 -14.07 -20.08
N SER A 99 -2.15 -13.83 -19.06
CA SER A 99 -3.28 -12.88 -19.18
C SER A 99 -2.80 -11.46 -19.41
N ASP A 100 -3.59 -10.68 -20.14
CA ASP A 100 -3.31 -9.27 -20.37
C ASP A 100 -3.21 -8.52 -19.02
N PRO A 101 -2.16 -7.72 -18.80
CA PRO A 101 -2.10 -6.85 -17.64
C PRO A 101 -3.10 -5.70 -17.79
N GLU A 102 -3.75 -5.32 -16.70
CA GLU A 102 -4.46 -4.05 -16.63
C GLU A 102 -3.46 -2.90 -16.58
N LEU A 103 -3.78 -1.80 -17.25
CA LEU A 103 -2.91 -0.63 -17.35
C LEU A 103 -3.62 0.59 -16.76
N TRP A 104 -2.99 1.21 -15.78
CA TRP A 104 -3.47 2.42 -15.15
C TRP A 104 -3.32 3.62 -16.11
N THR A 105 -4.37 4.43 -16.15
CA THR A 105 -4.39 5.74 -16.79
C THR A 105 -4.97 6.73 -15.78
N PRO A 106 -4.38 7.91 -15.59
CA PRO A 106 -4.91 8.89 -14.66
C PRO A 106 -6.32 9.31 -15.06
N LEU A 107 -7.16 9.63 -14.08
CA LEU A 107 -8.37 10.39 -14.34
C LEU A 107 -7.99 11.83 -14.74
N PRO A 108 -8.77 12.53 -15.58
CA PRO A 108 -8.44 13.90 -16.03
C PRO A 108 -8.17 14.86 -14.87
N GLU A 109 -8.97 14.80 -13.81
CA GLU A 109 -8.79 15.58 -12.57
C GLU A 109 -7.53 15.20 -11.79
N GLY A 110 -7.02 14.00 -11.99
CA GLY A 110 -5.79 13.49 -11.39
C GLY A 110 -4.52 13.82 -12.18
N LEU A 111 -4.63 14.31 -13.41
CA LEU A 111 -3.50 14.69 -14.26
C LEU A 111 -2.99 16.09 -13.86
N ARG A 112 -2.24 16.15 -12.78
CA ARG A 112 -1.84 17.40 -12.12
C ARG A 112 -0.65 18.07 -12.79
N ALA A 113 -0.64 19.42 -12.75
CA ALA A 113 0.44 20.22 -13.25
C ALA A 113 1.68 20.11 -12.34
N ARG A 114 2.88 20.22 -12.94
CA ARG A 114 4.13 20.33 -12.20
C ARG A 114 4.16 21.62 -11.38
N ASP A 115 4.58 21.54 -10.12
CA ASP A 115 4.92 22.71 -9.34
C ASP A 115 6.44 22.99 -9.42
N PRO A 116 6.88 24.10 -10.04
CA PRO A 116 8.31 24.41 -10.15
C PRO A 116 8.98 24.79 -8.82
N LYS A 117 8.19 25.08 -7.78
CA LYS A 117 8.69 25.46 -6.45
C LYS A 117 8.96 24.24 -5.57
N LEU A 118 8.36 23.09 -5.91
CA LEU A 118 8.51 21.86 -5.15
C LEU A 118 9.49 20.91 -5.85
N LYS A 119 10.42 20.35 -5.09
CA LYS A 119 11.29 19.27 -5.59
C LYS A 119 10.50 17.97 -5.82
N GLN A 120 9.49 17.75 -4.99
CA GLN A 120 8.57 16.62 -5.04
C GLN A 120 7.15 17.16 -4.89
N GLY A 121 6.20 16.55 -5.60
CA GLY A 121 4.81 16.97 -5.57
C GLY A 121 4.34 17.64 -6.87
N SER A 122 3.09 17.99 -6.89
CA SER A 122 2.37 18.60 -8.00
C SER A 122 1.42 19.67 -7.48
N LYS A 123 0.98 20.56 -8.36
CA LYS A 123 -0.12 21.47 -8.06
C LYS A 123 -1.41 20.70 -7.79
N GLU A 124 -2.40 21.38 -7.21
CA GLU A 124 -3.74 20.81 -7.04
C GLU A 124 -4.51 20.74 -8.37
N GLU A 125 -4.30 21.73 -9.23
CA GLU A 125 -5.04 21.87 -10.48
C GLU A 125 -4.54 20.89 -11.54
N PRO A 126 -5.46 20.32 -12.35
CA PRO A 126 -5.11 19.55 -13.52
C PRO A 126 -4.39 20.42 -14.57
N VAL A 127 -3.65 19.77 -15.46
CA VAL A 127 -3.08 20.45 -16.63
C VAL A 127 -4.20 20.89 -17.60
N PRO A 128 -4.00 21.97 -18.38
CA PRO A 128 -4.90 22.30 -19.47
C PRO A 128 -5.05 21.13 -20.45
N HIS A 129 -6.27 20.92 -20.94
CA HIS A 129 -6.61 19.82 -21.88
C HIS A 129 -6.31 18.41 -21.33
N ALA A 130 -6.49 18.21 -20.02
CA ALA A 130 -6.22 16.94 -19.34
C ALA A 130 -6.90 15.73 -20.03
N ASP A 131 -8.15 15.89 -20.50
CA ASP A 131 -8.88 14.82 -21.21
C ASP A 131 -8.13 14.33 -22.45
N ALA A 132 -7.65 15.25 -23.29
CA ALA A 132 -6.92 14.89 -24.50
C ALA A 132 -5.60 14.18 -24.17
N ILE A 133 -4.85 14.66 -23.18
CA ILE A 133 -3.59 14.03 -22.74
C ILE A 133 -3.85 12.64 -22.13
N VAL A 134 -4.94 12.47 -21.39
CA VAL A 134 -5.34 11.15 -20.85
C VAL A 134 -5.62 10.16 -21.99
N GLU A 135 -6.26 10.58 -23.08
CA GLU A 135 -6.48 9.74 -24.27
C GLU A 135 -5.15 9.38 -24.99
N GLU A 136 -4.20 10.31 -25.05
CA GLU A 136 -2.86 10.02 -25.57
C GLU A 136 -2.13 8.97 -24.71
N ILE A 137 -2.21 9.09 -23.37
CA ILE A 137 -1.66 8.10 -22.43
C ILE A 137 -2.34 6.74 -22.63
N ARG A 138 -3.67 6.70 -22.78
CA ARG A 138 -4.43 5.47 -23.03
C ARG A 138 -4.02 4.80 -24.35
N THR A 139 -3.83 5.59 -25.38
CA THR A 139 -3.33 5.12 -26.69
C THR A 139 -1.95 4.50 -26.56
N ALA A 140 -1.01 5.20 -25.92
CA ALA A 140 0.34 4.70 -25.69
C ALA A 140 0.35 3.39 -24.87
N ASN A 141 -0.49 3.29 -23.84
CA ASN A 141 -0.68 2.08 -23.05
C ASN A 141 -1.17 0.91 -23.93
N THR A 142 -2.16 1.15 -24.78
CA THR A 142 -2.72 0.15 -25.70
C THR A 142 -1.68 -0.34 -26.70
N GLU A 143 -0.88 0.57 -27.25
CA GLU A 143 0.21 0.22 -28.19
C GLU A 143 1.31 -0.59 -27.50
N SER A 144 1.68 -0.21 -26.28
CA SER A 144 2.65 -0.97 -25.48
C SER A 144 2.17 -2.40 -25.23
N LEU A 145 0.90 -2.58 -24.86
CA LEU A 145 0.31 -3.91 -24.64
C LEU A 145 0.27 -4.72 -25.93
N ARG A 146 -0.13 -4.09 -27.06
CA ARG A 146 -0.12 -4.75 -28.36
C ARG A 146 1.27 -5.23 -28.76
N PHE A 147 2.28 -4.39 -28.52
CA PHE A 147 3.66 -4.75 -28.83
C PHE A 147 4.17 -5.87 -27.91
N TYR A 148 3.84 -5.82 -26.60
CA TYR A 148 4.13 -6.92 -25.68
C TYR A 148 3.60 -8.26 -26.20
N LYS A 149 2.32 -8.30 -26.62
CA LYS A 149 1.71 -9.51 -27.20
C LYS A 149 2.46 -10.00 -28.45
N SER A 150 2.79 -9.08 -29.36
CA SER A 150 3.51 -9.45 -30.57
C SER A 150 4.91 -10.01 -30.29
N LEU A 151 5.55 -9.61 -29.20
CA LEU A 151 6.81 -10.20 -28.77
C LEU A 151 6.63 -11.65 -28.31
N LEU A 152 5.57 -11.91 -27.53
CA LEU A 152 5.25 -13.27 -27.09
C LEU A 152 4.89 -14.19 -28.28
N GLU A 153 4.10 -13.72 -29.24
CA GLU A 153 3.76 -14.44 -30.49
C GLU A 153 4.99 -14.76 -31.33
N ARG A 154 6.07 -14.02 -31.17
CA ARG A 154 7.38 -14.22 -31.84
C ARG A 154 8.36 -15.00 -30.98
N ASP A 155 7.88 -15.75 -29.99
CA ASP A 155 8.68 -16.56 -29.06
C ASP A 155 9.71 -15.78 -28.24
N VAL A 156 9.54 -14.46 -28.05
CA VAL A 156 10.37 -13.71 -27.09
C VAL A 156 9.99 -14.12 -25.68
N ALA A 157 10.98 -14.53 -24.89
CA ALA A 157 10.77 -14.98 -23.51
C ALA A 157 9.98 -13.93 -22.70
N PRO A 158 8.94 -14.34 -21.91
CA PRO A 158 8.11 -13.40 -21.14
C PRO A 158 8.92 -12.50 -20.20
N GLU A 159 10.03 -13.00 -19.66
CA GLU A 159 10.93 -12.23 -18.79
C GLU A 159 11.62 -11.06 -19.52
N ILE A 160 11.75 -11.12 -20.85
CA ILE A 160 12.27 -10.04 -21.68
C ILE A 160 11.11 -9.19 -22.21
N ALA A 161 10.07 -9.82 -22.78
CA ALA A 161 8.93 -9.13 -23.36
C ALA A 161 8.29 -8.13 -22.40
N ARG A 162 8.14 -8.48 -21.10
CA ARG A 162 7.57 -7.61 -20.08
C ARG A 162 8.33 -6.29 -19.85
N ALA A 163 9.56 -6.18 -20.33
CA ALA A 163 10.38 -4.97 -20.13
C ALA A 163 9.79 -3.72 -20.79
N ILE A 164 8.93 -3.90 -21.81
CA ILE A 164 8.30 -2.79 -22.54
C ILE A 164 6.97 -2.35 -21.91
N LEU A 165 6.46 -3.07 -20.91
CA LEU A 165 5.21 -2.72 -20.25
C LEU A 165 5.39 -1.44 -19.42
N PRO A 166 4.40 -0.53 -19.43
CA PRO A 166 4.53 0.76 -18.77
C PRO A 166 4.53 0.63 -17.23
N GLN A 167 5.08 1.62 -16.55
CA GLN A 167 5.06 1.71 -15.08
C GLN A 167 3.63 1.78 -14.50
N GLY A 168 2.66 2.16 -15.31
CA GLY A 168 1.24 2.11 -14.97
C GLY A 168 0.64 0.70 -14.99
N MET A 169 1.39 -0.35 -15.37
CA MET A 169 0.90 -1.72 -15.28
C MET A 169 0.46 -2.04 -13.85
N ILE A 170 -0.75 -2.59 -13.71
CA ILE A 170 -1.26 -3.03 -12.41
C ILE A 170 -0.55 -4.32 -12.01
N THR A 171 -0.06 -4.33 -10.77
CA THR A 171 0.47 -5.53 -10.12
C THR A 171 -0.42 -5.93 -8.95
N GLU A 172 -0.36 -7.19 -8.55
CA GLU A 172 -1.03 -7.74 -7.38
C GLU A 172 -0.04 -8.53 -6.54
N PHE A 173 -0.13 -8.39 -5.23
CA PHE A 173 0.71 -9.14 -4.30
C PHE A 173 -0.02 -9.46 -3.01
N ILE A 174 0.38 -10.55 -2.36
CA ILE A 174 0.04 -10.85 -0.98
C ILE A 174 1.19 -10.39 -0.10
N GLU A 175 0.85 -9.68 0.96
CA GLU A 175 1.79 -9.13 1.90
C GLU A 175 1.37 -9.47 3.33
N THR A 176 2.34 -9.87 4.16
CA THR A 176 2.16 -10.01 5.61
C THR A 176 3.14 -9.09 6.30
N ALA A 177 2.65 -8.28 7.24
CA ALA A 177 3.51 -7.41 8.03
C ALA A 177 2.97 -7.20 9.45
N SER A 178 3.86 -6.78 10.35
CA SER A 178 3.48 -6.41 11.71
C SER A 178 2.73 -5.07 11.75
N LEU A 179 1.97 -4.87 12.82
CA LEU A 179 1.29 -3.60 13.08
C LEU A 179 2.26 -2.40 13.06
N ALA A 180 3.42 -2.54 13.71
CA ALA A 180 4.46 -1.50 13.71
C ALA A 180 4.99 -1.21 12.30
N ALA A 181 5.13 -2.22 11.45
CA ALA A 181 5.58 -2.05 10.08
C ALA A 181 4.58 -1.23 9.25
N TYR A 182 3.29 -1.56 9.35
CA TYR A 182 2.23 -0.79 8.68
C TYR A 182 2.09 0.64 9.22
N ALA A 183 2.23 0.85 10.52
CA ALA A 183 2.20 2.20 11.11
C ALA A 183 3.36 3.07 10.58
N ARG A 184 4.58 2.52 10.46
CA ARG A 184 5.72 3.22 9.84
C ARG A 184 5.50 3.54 8.36
N LEU A 185 4.92 2.61 7.61
CA LEU A 185 4.52 2.84 6.23
C LEU A 185 3.53 3.99 6.14
N TRP A 186 2.48 3.93 6.95
CA TRP A 186 1.42 4.95 6.99
C TRP A 186 2.00 6.34 7.26
N LYS A 187 2.80 6.51 8.30
CA LYS A 187 3.44 7.81 8.65
C LYS A 187 4.20 8.42 7.48
N LEU A 188 4.97 7.60 6.75
CA LEU A 188 5.77 8.09 5.63
C LEU A 188 4.94 8.35 4.37
N ARG A 189 3.83 7.65 4.20
CA ARG A 189 3.04 7.71 2.95
C ARG A 189 1.80 8.58 3.05
N THR A 190 1.43 9.04 4.24
CA THR A 190 0.44 10.09 4.44
C THR A 190 1.06 11.49 4.54
N ASP A 191 2.40 11.60 4.55
CA ASP A 191 3.09 12.89 4.51
C ASP A 191 2.65 13.70 3.27
N PRO A 192 2.36 15.00 3.40
CA PRO A 192 1.95 15.84 2.26
C PRO A 192 2.95 15.87 1.09
N GLY A 193 4.23 15.59 1.32
CA GLY A 193 5.24 15.45 0.28
C GLY A 193 5.27 14.08 -0.40
N ALA A 194 4.51 13.09 0.07
CA ALA A 194 4.37 11.81 -0.62
C ALA A 194 3.51 11.97 -1.88
N GLN A 195 3.69 11.07 -2.85
CA GLN A 195 2.88 11.05 -4.06
C GLN A 195 1.40 10.77 -3.72
N ARG A 196 0.45 11.47 -4.33
CA ARG A 196 -0.97 11.36 -3.97
C ARG A 196 -1.55 9.97 -4.14
N GLU A 197 -1.12 9.26 -5.18
CA GLU A 197 -1.59 7.91 -5.43
C GLU A 197 -1.27 6.99 -4.24
N ILE A 198 -0.05 7.04 -3.70
CA ILE A 198 0.29 6.22 -2.52
C ILE A 198 -0.37 6.73 -1.22
N GLN A 199 -0.61 8.06 -1.09
CA GLN A 199 -1.36 8.61 0.04
C GLN A 199 -2.76 7.97 0.14
N ALA A 200 -3.46 7.80 -0.99
CA ALA A 200 -4.78 7.17 -1.02
C ALA A 200 -4.77 5.75 -0.46
N TYR A 201 -3.75 4.95 -0.82
CA TYR A 201 -3.58 3.61 -0.25
C TYR A 201 -3.24 3.65 1.25
N ALA A 202 -2.40 4.60 1.68
CA ALA A 202 -2.05 4.72 3.09
C ALA A 202 -3.25 5.11 3.96
N HIS A 203 -4.09 6.04 3.53
CA HIS A 203 -5.34 6.39 4.23
C HIS A 203 -6.33 5.22 4.24
N ALA A 204 -6.43 4.48 3.14
CA ALA A 204 -7.25 3.28 3.08
C ALA A 204 -6.76 2.20 4.06
N LEU A 205 -5.44 2.03 4.18
CA LEU A 205 -4.82 1.12 5.14
C LEU A 205 -5.24 1.46 6.58
N GLU A 206 -5.21 2.73 6.97
CA GLU A 206 -5.68 3.18 8.28
C GLU A 206 -7.15 2.80 8.51
N ALA A 207 -8.03 3.12 7.56
CA ALA A 207 -9.45 2.81 7.66
C ALA A 207 -9.72 1.31 7.84
N LEU A 208 -8.88 0.46 7.23
CA LEU A 208 -8.97 -1.00 7.33
C LEU A 208 -8.43 -1.54 8.65
N LEU A 209 -7.35 -0.94 9.22
CA LEU A 209 -6.67 -1.49 10.39
C LEU A 209 -7.16 -0.90 11.72
N LEU A 210 -7.62 0.36 11.72
CA LEU A 210 -8.10 1.02 12.93
C LEU A 210 -9.20 0.24 13.69
N PRO A 211 -10.17 -0.44 13.05
CA PRO A 211 -11.15 -1.25 13.77
C PRO A 211 -10.57 -2.45 14.53
N HIS A 212 -9.42 -2.96 14.11
CA HIS A 212 -8.76 -4.11 14.74
C HIS A 212 -7.81 -3.70 15.87
N PHE A 213 -7.25 -2.48 15.77
CA PHE A 213 -6.23 -1.96 16.69
C PHE A 213 -6.54 -0.51 17.09
N PRO A 214 -7.71 -0.23 17.69
CA PRO A 214 -8.17 1.15 17.92
C PRO A 214 -7.26 1.98 18.81
N VAL A 215 -6.54 1.35 19.74
CA VAL A 215 -5.61 2.03 20.65
C VAL A 215 -4.19 2.02 20.09
N SER A 216 -3.69 0.85 19.71
CA SER A 216 -2.30 0.70 19.22
C SER A 216 -2.05 1.48 17.93
N TRP A 217 -3.02 1.47 17.00
CA TRP A 217 -2.89 2.22 15.74
C TRP A 217 -2.73 3.72 16.03
N LYS A 218 -3.65 4.29 16.82
CA LYS A 218 -3.56 5.71 17.21
C LYS A 218 -2.25 6.05 17.91
N ALA A 219 -1.85 5.22 18.89
CA ALA A 219 -0.62 5.44 19.63
C ALA A 219 0.64 5.42 18.74
N LEU A 220 0.66 4.57 17.70
CA LEU A 220 1.77 4.46 16.77
C LEU A 220 1.77 5.55 15.69
N THR A 221 0.64 6.16 15.37
CA THR A 221 0.48 7.07 14.22
C THR A 221 0.44 8.55 14.61
N VAL A 222 0.40 8.87 15.88
CA VAL A 222 0.55 10.25 16.42
C VAL A 222 1.98 10.75 16.30
#